data_c5e5012a3c7af7a5fc39e2b2ce02c2aa
#
_entry.id   c5e5012a3c7af7a5fc39e2b2ce02c2aa
#
_cell.length_a   1.000
_cell.length_b   1.000
_cell.length_c   1.000
_cell.angle_alpha   90.00
_cell.angle_beta   90.00
_cell.angle_gamma   90.00
#
_symmetry.space_group_name_H-M   'P 1'
#
loop_
_entity.id
_entity.type
_entity.pdbx_description
1 polymer ?
#
loop_
_entity_poly.entity_id
_entity_poly.type
_entity_poly.pdbx_seq_one_letter_code
_entity_poly.pdbx_strand_id
1 'polypeptide(L)'
;EIYTDIALPVDTEFGGVHCGSCTACLEVCPTRAFVAPFVLDATRCISYLTIESHSAIPLELRPLIGNRVFGCDDCQLVCPWNKFARPSAEPDFLPRHGLDDSELVSLFAWTVEEFLERTAGTPLYRLGHERWLRNLSVALGNGPPSDAARAALAAHAEHPSELVREHVAWALQRLAIPAGGSP
;
A
#
# COMPACT_ATOMS: atom_id res chain seq x y z
N GLU A 1 -11.38 -15.01 -11.97
CA GLU A 1 -12.20 -15.73 -12.95
C GLU A 1 -11.35 -16.70 -13.76
N ILE A 2 -11.88 -17.89 -14.06
CA ILE A 2 -11.23 -18.87 -14.96
C ILE A 2 -12.12 -19.02 -16.17
N TYR A 3 -11.58 -18.72 -17.34
CA TYR A 3 -12.28 -18.90 -18.61
C TYR A 3 -11.93 -20.27 -19.22
N THR A 4 -12.94 -21.01 -19.66
CA THR A 4 -12.79 -22.34 -20.25
C THR A 4 -13.76 -22.52 -21.42
N ASP A 5 -13.36 -23.30 -22.40
CA ASP A 5 -14.21 -23.78 -23.51
C ASP A 5 -14.83 -25.15 -23.23
N ILE A 6 -14.54 -25.72 -22.06
CA ILE A 6 -15.16 -26.98 -21.61
C ILE A 6 -16.59 -26.69 -21.17
N ALA A 7 -17.55 -27.46 -21.70
CA ALA A 7 -18.95 -27.38 -21.26
C ALA A 7 -19.12 -27.99 -19.86
N LEU A 8 -19.05 -27.13 -18.84
CA LEU A 8 -19.26 -27.50 -17.46
C LEU A 8 -20.75 -27.31 -17.09
N PRO A 9 -21.34 -28.20 -16.27
CA PRO A 9 -22.68 -27.96 -15.72
C PRO A 9 -22.67 -26.69 -14.85
N VAL A 10 -23.71 -25.87 -14.97
CA VAL A 10 -23.85 -24.65 -14.19
C VAL A 10 -24.35 -25.03 -12.78
N ASP A 11 -23.57 -24.64 -11.77
CA ASP A 11 -23.96 -24.77 -10.37
C ASP A 11 -25.09 -23.80 -10.00
N THR A 12 -25.83 -24.13 -8.95
CA THR A 12 -26.76 -23.16 -8.34
C THR A 12 -25.98 -22.04 -7.65
N GLU A 13 -26.48 -20.81 -7.77
CA GLU A 13 -25.87 -19.66 -7.12
C GLU A 13 -25.76 -19.87 -5.60
N PHE A 14 -24.55 -19.64 -5.07
CA PHE A 14 -24.32 -19.67 -3.63
C PHE A 14 -24.77 -18.34 -3.02
N GLY A 15 -26.00 -18.34 -2.47
CA GLY A 15 -26.66 -17.12 -1.93
C GLY A 15 -26.37 -16.81 -0.46
N GLY A 16 -25.37 -17.46 0.16
CA GLY A 16 -25.12 -17.29 1.60
C GLY A 16 -24.28 -16.07 1.93
N VAL A 17 -24.82 -15.14 2.74
CA VAL A 17 -24.05 -14.07 3.37
C VAL A 17 -23.61 -14.52 4.76
N HIS A 18 -22.30 -14.63 4.98
CA HIS A 18 -21.74 -15.21 6.20
C HIS A 18 -21.08 -14.17 7.15
N CYS A 19 -21.14 -12.89 6.85
CA CYS A 19 -20.58 -11.82 7.72
C CYS A 19 -21.45 -11.55 8.96
N GLY A 20 -22.76 -11.84 8.90
CA GLY A 20 -23.69 -11.55 9.99
C GLY A 20 -23.67 -10.07 10.39
N SER A 21 -23.58 -9.80 11.70
CA SER A 21 -23.51 -8.44 12.27
C SER A 21 -22.08 -7.92 12.45
N CYS A 22 -21.06 -8.59 11.89
CA CYS A 22 -19.67 -8.20 12.06
C CYS A 22 -19.35 -6.92 11.25
N THR A 23 -18.71 -5.93 11.90
CA THR A 23 -18.31 -4.64 11.32
C THR A 23 -16.79 -4.40 11.35
N ALA A 24 -16.00 -5.39 11.75
CA ALA A 24 -14.56 -5.22 12.02
C ALA A 24 -13.78 -4.61 10.85
N CYS A 25 -14.06 -5.01 9.60
CA CYS A 25 -13.38 -4.45 8.42
C CYS A 25 -13.79 -3.00 8.13
N LEU A 26 -14.99 -2.56 8.52
CA LEU A 26 -15.44 -1.18 8.37
C LEU A 26 -14.72 -0.27 9.38
N GLU A 27 -14.54 -0.77 10.60
CA GLU A 27 -13.98 -0.01 11.73
C GLU A 27 -12.47 0.15 11.61
N VAL A 28 -11.75 -0.91 11.17
CA VAL A 28 -10.28 -0.91 11.09
C VAL A 28 -9.74 -0.07 9.94
N CYS A 29 -10.55 0.20 8.89
CA CYS A 29 -10.06 0.88 7.69
C CYS A 29 -9.64 2.32 7.99
N PRO A 30 -8.33 2.67 7.89
CA PRO A 30 -7.85 4.00 8.25
C PRO A 30 -8.46 5.13 7.41
N THR A 31 -8.73 4.84 6.14
CA THR A 31 -9.29 5.80 5.18
C THR A 31 -10.81 5.75 5.08
N ARG A 32 -11.46 4.85 5.85
CA ARG A 32 -12.90 4.61 5.78
C ARG A 32 -13.37 4.34 4.36
N ALA A 33 -12.64 3.50 3.64
CA ALA A 33 -12.97 3.12 2.28
C ALA A 33 -14.27 2.28 2.20
N PHE A 34 -14.63 1.56 3.25
CA PHE A 34 -15.96 0.92 3.33
C PHE A 34 -17.01 1.94 3.75
N VAL A 35 -17.87 2.31 2.81
CA VAL A 35 -18.94 3.30 3.02
C VAL A 35 -20.23 2.67 3.57
N ALA A 36 -20.39 1.36 3.39
CA ALA A 36 -21.45 0.52 3.96
C ALA A 36 -20.99 -0.95 3.93
N PRO A 37 -21.70 -1.88 4.62
CA PRO A 37 -21.45 -3.31 4.46
C PRO A 37 -21.46 -3.71 2.99
N PHE A 38 -20.40 -4.42 2.56
CA PHE A 38 -20.17 -4.86 1.17
C PHE A 38 -20.00 -3.75 0.13
N VAL A 39 -19.91 -2.48 0.52
CA VAL A 39 -19.73 -1.34 -0.40
C VAL A 39 -18.40 -0.67 -0.13
N LEU A 40 -17.48 -0.79 -1.09
CA LEU A 40 -16.15 -0.19 -1.04
C LEU A 40 -16.05 0.99 -2.01
N ASP A 41 -15.65 2.16 -1.50
CA ASP A 41 -15.12 3.25 -2.33
C ASP A 41 -13.63 2.98 -2.61
N ALA A 42 -13.35 2.44 -3.77
CA ALA A 42 -11.99 2.09 -4.17
C ALA A 42 -11.05 3.31 -4.20
N THR A 43 -11.57 4.51 -4.47
CA THR A 43 -10.73 5.74 -4.54
C THR A 43 -10.13 6.12 -3.19
N ARG A 44 -10.66 5.58 -2.11
CA ARG A 44 -10.15 5.75 -0.74
C ARG A 44 -9.35 4.56 -0.25
N CYS A 45 -9.40 3.42 -0.96
CA CYS A 45 -8.71 2.19 -0.55
C CYS A 45 -7.19 2.35 -0.67
N ILE A 46 -6.45 2.09 0.41
CA ILE A 46 -4.98 2.19 0.42
C ILE A 46 -4.36 1.24 -0.62
N SER A 47 -4.90 0.03 -0.80
CA SER A 47 -4.42 -0.89 -1.83
C SER A 47 -4.58 -0.29 -3.23
N TYR A 48 -5.72 0.31 -3.55
CA TYR A 48 -5.91 1.00 -4.82
C TYR A 48 -4.92 2.16 -4.97
N LEU A 49 -4.82 3.02 -3.96
CA LEU A 49 -3.96 4.21 -3.99
C LEU A 49 -2.47 3.86 -4.17
N THR A 50 -2.01 2.76 -3.53
CA THR A 50 -0.59 2.38 -3.55
C THR A 50 -0.22 1.42 -4.67
N ILE A 51 -1.17 0.73 -5.29
CA ILE A 51 -0.91 -0.28 -6.34
C ILE A 51 -1.41 0.20 -7.71
N GLU A 52 -2.66 0.63 -7.81
CA GLU A 52 -3.32 0.84 -9.10
C GLU A 52 -3.35 2.32 -9.53
N SER A 53 -3.50 3.25 -8.60
CA SER A 53 -3.58 4.68 -8.92
C SER A 53 -2.28 5.21 -9.52
N HIS A 54 -2.37 5.88 -10.66
CA HIS A 54 -1.26 6.56 -11.32
C HIS A 54 -1.13 8.04 -10.93
N SER A 55 -2.13 8.58 -10.26
CA SER A 55 -2.20 9.99 -9.87
C SER A 55 -1.52 10.27 -8.53
N ALA A 56 -1.43 11.55 -8.17
CA ALA A 56 -1.08 11.96 -6.82
C ALA A 56 -2.07 11.39 -5.80
N ILE A 57 -1.54 10.94 -4.67
CA ILE A 57 -2.37 10.50 -3.55
C ILE A 57 -3.02 11.75 -2.93
N PRO A 58 -4.34 11.77 -2.71
CA PRO A 58 -5.03 12.92 -2.11
C PRO A 58 -4.42 13.33 -0.77
N LEU A 59 -4.24 14.62 -0.56
CA LEU A 59 -3.54 15.17 0.61
C LEU A 59 -4.12 14.68 1.94
N GLU A 60 -5.45 14.63 2.02
CA GLU A 60 -6.19 14.18 3.20
C GLU A 60 -6.03 12.70 3.50
N LEU A 61 -5.65 11.89 2.51
CA LEU A 61 -5.46 10.45 2.70
C LEU A 61 -4.00 10.08 3.04
N ARG A 62 -3.02 10.92 2.67
CA ARG A 62 -1.59 10.63 2.92
C ARG A 62 -1.27 10.32 4.39
N PRO A 63 -1.77 11.08 5.38
CA PRO A 63 -1.52 10.75 6.79
C PRO A 63 -2.13 9.42 7.22
N LEU A 64 -3.24 9.02 6.60
CA LEU A 64 -3.98 7.80 6.95
C LEU A 64 -3.36 6.53 6.39
N ILE A 65 -2.49 6.65 5.39
CA ILE A 65 -1.78 5.51 4.79
C ILE A 65 -0.76 4.91 5.78
N GLY A 66 -0.19 5.74 6.65
CA GLY A 66 0.87 5.31 7.55
C GLY A 66 2.13 4.91 6.77
N ASN A 67 2.76 3.80 7.13
CA ASN A 67 3.97 3.26 6.50
C ASN A 67 3.70 2.22 5.39
N ARG A 68 2.46 2.13 4.87
CA ARG A 68 2.10 1.17 3.83
C ARG A 68 2.62 1.64 2.48
N VAL A 69 3.51 0.86 1.88
CA VAL A 69 4.18 1.20 0.61
C VAL A 69 3.50 0.52 -0.58
N PHE A 70 2.99 -0.71 -0.39
CA PHE A 70 2.37 -1.51 -1.43
C PHE A 70 1.25 -2.37 -0.84
N GLY A 71 0.01 -1.98 -1.07
CA GLY A 71 -1.15 -2.69 -0.54
C GLY A 71 -1.50 -2.35 0.90
N CYS A 72 -2.62 -2.91 1.34
CA CYS A 72 -3.13 -2.83 2.70
C CYS A 72 -4.10 -3.99 2.93
N ASP A 73 -3.83 -4.82 3.90
CA ASP A 73 -4.63 -6.00 4.23
C ASP A 73 -5.35 -5.88 5.58
N ASP A 74 -5.43 -4.69 6.17
CA ASP A 74 -6.04 -4.49 7.50
C ASP A 74 -7.45 -5.11 7.60
N CYS A 75 -8.29 -4.90 6.58
CA CYS A 75 -9.63 -5.44 6.53
C CYS A 75 -9.67 -6.97 6.43
N GLN A 76 -8.66 -7.58 5.83
CA GLN A 76 -8.52 -9.03 5.73
C GLN A 76 -7.97 -9.62 7.03
N LEU A 77 -6.97 -8.95 7.62
CA LEU A 77 -6.32 -9.41 8.86
C LEU A 77 -7.29 -9.46 10.05
N VAL A 78 -8.22 -8.49 10.17
CA VAL A 78 -9.22 -8.47 11.26
C VAL A 78 -10.42 -9.36 10.98
N CYS A 79 -10.57 -9.88 9.77
CA CYS A 79 -11.71 -10.68 9.40
C CYS A 79 -11.74 -12.01 10.20
N PRO A 80 -12.83 -12.34 10.92
CA PRO A 80 -12.93 -13.59 11.66
C PRO A 80 -12.75 -14.85 10.80
N TRP A 81 -13.00 -14.74 9.50
CA TRP A 81 -12.80 -15.83 8.54
C TRP A 81 -11.32 -16.14 8.31
N ASN A 82 -10.42 -15.21 8.61
CA ASN A 82 -8.97 -15.41 8.49
C ASN A 82 -8.45 -16.54 9.42
N LYS A 83 -9.19 -16.89 10.47
CA LYS A 83 -8.86 -18.02 11.35
C LYS A 83 -8.79 -19.37 10.62
N PHE A 84 -9.36 -19.48 9.44
CA PHE A 84 -9.31 -20.67 8.59
C PHE A 84 -8.15 -20.65 7.58
N ALA A 85 -7.43 -19.53 7.48
CA ALA A 85 -6.28 -19.41 6.59
C ALA A 85 -5.18 -20.39 7.03
N ARG A 86 -4.50 -20.96 6.05
CA ARG A 86 -3.36 -21.85 6.27
C ARG A 86 -2.13 -21.25 5.53
N PRO A 87 -0.95 -21.24 6.15
CA PRO A 87 0.28 -20.86 5.46
C PRO A 87 0.46 -21.73 4.21
N SER A 88 0.84 -21.10 3.11
CA SER A 88 1.23 -21.81 1.90
C SER A 88 2.61 -22.42 2.07
N ALA A 89 2.80 -23.64 1.54
CA ALA A 89 4.12 -24.27 1.44
C ALA A 89 4.85 -23.87 0.12
N GLU A 90 4.20 -23.08 -0.73
CA GLU A 90 4.77 -22.63 -2.01
C GLU A 90 5.90 -21.63 -1.78
N PRO A 91 7.16 -21.95 -2.21
CA PRO A 91 8.32 -21.09 -1.97
C PRO A 91 8.20 -19.69 -2.60
N ASP A 92 7.40 -19.53 -3.64
CA ASP A 92 7.23 -18.24 -4.32
C ASP A 92 6.52 -17.18 -3.45
N PHE A 93 5.89 -17.60 -2.35
CA PHE A 93 5.31 -16.68 -1.35
C PHE A 93 6.31 -16.26 -0.26
N LEU A 94 7.52 -16.80 -0.25
CA LEU A 94 8.54 -16.37 0.71
C LEU A 94 9.03 -14.95 0.37
N PRO A 95 9.31 -14.13 1.40
CA PRO A 95 9.91 -12.81 1.20
C PRO A 95 11.22 -12.89 0.41
N ARG A 96 11.42 -11.93 -0.50
CA ARG A 96 12.61 -11.84 -1.35
C ARG A 96 13.32 -10.51 -1.09
N HIS A 97 14.64 -10.51 -1.27
CA HIS A 97 15.49 -9.29 -1.19
C HIS A 97 15.36 -8.51 0.13
N GLY A 98 14.99 -9.19 1.23
CA GLY A 98 14.83 -8.59 2.55
C GLY A 98 13.68 -7.61 2.67
N LEU A 99 12.65 -7.71 1.79
CA LEU A 99 11.50 -6.79 1.81
C LEU A 99 10.64 -6.90 3.08
N ASP A 100 10.77 -7.97 3.81
CA ASP A 100 10.07 -8.23 5.09
C ASP A 100 10.71 -7.49 6.28
N ASP A 101 11.96 -7.03 6.15
CA ASP A 101 12.70 -6.33 7.23
C ASP A 101 13.57 -5.16 6.73
N SER A 102 13.20 -4.56 5.61
CA SER A 102 13.94 -3.44 5.05
C SER A 102 13.49 -2.11 5.63
N GLU A 103 14.45 -1.24 5.96
CA GLU A 103 14.17 0.13 6.32
C GLU A 103 13.69 0.95 5.12
N LEU A 104 12.69 1.82 5.31
CA LEU A 104 12.12 2.67 4.26
C LEU A 104 13.16 3.54 3.57
N VAL A 105 14.16 4.04 4.30
CA VAL A 105 15.26 4.85 3.74
C VAL A 105 16.09 4.03 2.75
N SER A 106 16.37 2.77 3.08
CA SER A 106 17.12 1.87 2.20
C SER A 106 16.34 1.53 0.93
N LEU A 107 15.03 1.32 1.05
CA LEU A 107 14.15 1.08 -0.09
C LEU A 107 14.01 2.33 -0.99
N PHE A 108 14.01 3.51 -0.39
CA PHE A 108 13.90 4.79 -1.10
C PHE A 108 15.17 5.14 -1.89
N ALA A 109 16.30 4.57 -1.50
CA ALA A 109 17.58 4.76 -2.18
C ALA A 109 17.79 3.87 -3.41
N TRP A 110 16.86 2.92 -3.69
CA TRP A 110 17.01 2.06 -4.87
C TRP A 110 16.98 2.88 -6.16
N THR A 111 17.95 2.62 -7.04
CA THR A 111 17.92 3.15 -8.41
C THR A 111 16.83 2.45 -9.24
N VAL A 112 16.57 2.96 -10.44
CA VAL A 112 15.63 2.33 -11.38
C VAL A 112 16.07 0.91 -11.69
N GLU A 113 17.37 0.70 -11.92
CA GLU A 113 17.97 -0.60 -12.25
C GLU A 113 17.82 -1.59 -11.08
N GLU A 114 18.13 -1.17 -9.87
CA GLU A 114 17.96 -1.98 -8.67
C GLU A 114 16.49 -2.34 -8.40
N PHE A 115 15.59 -1.37 -8.60
CA PHE A 115 14.16 -1.62 -8.48
C PHE A 115 13.70 -2.68 -9.48
N LEU A 116 14.05 -2.54 -10.77
CA LEU A 116 13.67 -3.48 -11.81
C LEU A 116 14.22 -4.88 -11.56
N GLU A 117 15.50 -4.98 -11.16
CA GLU A 117 16.14 -6.26 -10.86
C GLU A 117 15.47 -6.96 -9.67
N ARG A 118 15.30 -6.24 -8.55
CA ARG A 118 14.78 -6.82 -7.29
C ARG A 118 13.29 -7.11 -7.32
N THR A 119 12.54 -6.45 -8.19
CA THR A 119 11.09 -6.65 -8.31
C THR A 119 10.69 -7.54 -9.49
N ALA A 120 11.64 -7.97 -10.32
CA ALA A 120 11.38 -8.86 -11.45
C ALA A 120 10.59 -10.11 -11.00
N GLY A 121 9.53 -10.45 -11.74
CA GLY A 121 8.67 -11.59 -11.45
C GLY A 121 7.76 -11.43 -10.22
N THR A 122 7.67 -10.22 -9.66
CA THR A 122 6.76 -9.90 -8.54
C THR A 122 5.70 -8.88 -8.96
N PRO A 123 4.58 -8.76 -8.22
CA PRO A 123 3.57 -7.71 -8.47
C PRO A 123 4.13 -6.28 -8.34
N LEU A 124 5.20 -6.07 -7.56
CA LEU A 124 5.87 -4.77 -7.40
C LEU A 124 6.44 -4.24 -8.72
N TYR A 125 6.89 -5.13 -9.62
CA TYR A 125 7.48 -4.73 -10.90
C TYR A 125 6.54 -3.83 -11.72
N ARG A 126 5.25 -4.13 -11.76
CA ARG A 126 4.24 -3.35 -12.49
C ARG A 126 3.92 -1.99 -11.86
N LEU A 127 4.30 -1.79 -10.58
CA LEU A 127 4.15 -0.50 -9.93
C LEU A 127 5.00 0.57 -10.62
N GLY A 128 6.22 0.21 -11.00
CA GLY A 128 7.21 1.12 -11.56
C GLY A 128 7.88 1.99 -10.48
N HIS A 129 9.13 2.36 -10.76
CA HIS A 129 9.99 3.08 -9.80
C HIS A 129 9.43 4.46 -9.39
N GLU A 130 8.78 5.17 -10.29
CA GLU A 130 8.19 6.49 -9.99
C GLU A 130 7.12 6.40 -8.89
N ARG A 131 6.17 5.45 -9.01
CA ARG A 131 5.13 5.23 -8.00
C ARG A 131 5.68 4.58 -6.73
N TRP A 132 6.75 3.79 -6.85
CA TRP A 132 7.51 3.29 -5.71
C TRP A 132 8.04 4.43 -4.85
N LEU A 133 8.74 5.41 -5.46
CA LEU A 133 9.21 6.60 -4.77
C LEU A 133 8.06 7.46 -4.21
N ARG A 134 6.96 7.62 -4.96
CA ARG A 134 5.75 8.30 -4.48
C ARG A 134 5.25 7.70 -3.17
N ASN A 135 5.08 6.37 -3.12
CA ASN A 135 4.55 5.66 -1.95
C ASN A 135 5.52 5.73 -0.76
N LEU A 136 6.80 5.53 -1.02
CA LEU A 136 7.84 5.64 0.01
C LEU A 136 7.96 7.05 0.58
N SER A 137 7.77 8.09 -0.25
CA SER A 137 7.72 9.48 0.26
C SER A 137 6.60 9.64 1.29
N VAL A 138 5.41 9.10 1.02
CA VAL A 138 4.30 9.14 1.98
C VAL A 138 4.62 8.35 3.24
N ALA A 139 5.18 7.16 3.11
CA ALA A 139 5.54 6.32 4.24
C ALA A 139 6.61 6.98 5.13
N LEU A 140 7.64 7.58 4.53
CA LEU A 140 8.67 8.32 5.25
C LEU A 140 8.11 9.56 5.96
N GLY A 141 7.23 10.32 5.30
CA GLY A 141 6.57 11.49 5.88
C GLY A 141 5.63 11.16 7.05
N ASN A 142 5.14 9.93 7.13
CA ASN A 142 4.33 9.42 8.24
C ASN A 142 5.17 8.76 9.36
N GLY A 143 6.45 8.50 9.09
CA GLY A 143 7.36 7.91 10.07
C GLY A 143 7.85 8.93 11.13
N PRO A 144 8.61 8.45 12.12
CA PRO A 144 9.25 9.32 13.09
C PRO A 144 10.28 10.23 12.39
N PRO A 145 10.37 11.51 12.76
CA PRO A 145 11.38 12.41 12.21
C PRO A 145 12.80 11.90 12.47
N SER A 146 13.60 11.78 11.40
CA SER A 146 15.02 11.43 11.49
C SER A 146 15.83 12.19 10.43
N ASP A 147 17.11 12.41 10.73
CA ASP A 147 18.00 13.07 9.77
C ASP A 147 18.21 12.23 8.51
N ALA A 148 18.22 10.90 8.66
CA ALA A 148 18.32 9.97 7.54
C ALA A 148 17.10 10.08 6.60
N ALA A 149 15.87 10.12 7.14
CA ALA A 149 14.67 10.29 6.33
C ALA A 149 14.64 11.65 5.64
N ARG A 150 15.02 12.74 6.35
CA ARG A 150 15.12 14.09 5.75
C ARG A 150 16.13 14.16 4.63
N ALA A 151 17.33 13.59 4.84
CA ALA A 151 18.39 13.57 3.82
C ALA A 151 17.98 12.76 2.58
N ALA A 152 17.37 11.59 2.79
CA ALA A 152 16.87 10.75 1.70
C ALA A 152 15.80 11.48 0.87
N LEU A 153 14.82 12.12 1.52
CA LEU A 153 13.78 12.90 0.83
C LEU A 153 14.39 14.11 0.10
N ALA A 154 15.32 14.85 0.73
CA ALA A 154 15.95 16.02 0.13
C ALA A 154 16.73 15.67 -1.16
N ALA A 155 17.34 14.48 -1.22
CA ALA A 155 18.01 14.00 -2.43
C ALA A 155 17.08 13.85 -3.65
N HIS A 156 15.75 13.74 -3.43
CA HIS A 156 14.74 13.63 -4.48
C HIS A 156 13.90 14.92 -4.67
N ALA A 157 14.27 16.02 -4.00
CA ALA A 157 13.52 17.28 -4.09
C ALA A 157 13.44 17.84 -5.52
N GLU A 158 14.48 17.61 -6.33
CA GLU A 158 14.56 18.02 -7.74
C GLU A 158 14.37 16.85 -8.72
N HIS A 159 13.68 15.77 -8.28
CA HIS A 159 13.43 14.61 -9.14
C HIS A 159 12.69 15.03 -10.42
N PRO A 160 13.00 14.46 -11.61
CA PRO A 160 12.36 14.84 -12.87
C PRO A 160 10.83 14.67 -12.88
N SER A 161 10.31 13.68 -12.17
CA SER A 161 8.86 13.49 -12.04
C SER A 161 8.24 14.49 -11.06
N GLU A 162 7.22 15.23 -11.52
CA GLU A 162 6.40 16.12 -10.69
C GLU A 162 5.68 15.33 -9.58
N LEU A 163 5.21 14.13 -9.91
CA LEU A 163 4.54 13.24 -8.96
C LEU A 163 5.44 12.95 -7.75
N VAL A 164 6.71 12.64 -7.99
CA VAL A 164 7.67 12.37 -6.91
C VAL A 164 7.96 13.65 -6.12
N ARG A 165 8.25 14.77 -6.79
CA ARG A 165 8.54 16.06 -6.12
C ARG A 165 7.42 16.50 -5.19
N GLU A 166 6.16 16.39 -5.63
CA GLU A 166 4.99 16.76 -4.82
C GLU A 166 4.92 15.96 -3.52
N HIS A 167 5.15 14.65 -3.59
CA HIS A 167 5.06 13.78 -2.41
C HIS A 167 6.28 13.94 -1.50
N VAL A 168 7.45 14.17 -2.06
CA VAL A 168 8.68 14.51 -1.31
C VAL A 168 8.50 15.84 -0.55
N ALA A 169 8.00 16.88 -1.22
CA ALA A 169 7.74 18.17 -0.58
C ALA A 169 6.75 18.05 0.58
N TRP A 170 5.67 17.31 0.39
CA TRP A 170 4.70 17.02 1.45
C TRP A 170 5.37 16.29 2.63
N ALA A 171 6.18 15.28 2.37
CA ALA A 171 6.85 14.50 3.40
C ALA A 171 7.86 15.37 4.20
N LEU A 172 8.65 16.20 3.53
CA LEU A 172 9.57 17.12 4.18
C LEU A 172 8.85 18.13 5.08
N GLN A 173 7.73 18.71 4.60
CA GLN A 173 6.91 19.61 5.41
C GLN A 173 6.38 18.92 6.66
N ARG A 174 5.91 17.69 6.52
CA ARG A 174 5.38 16.93 7.65
C ARG A 174 6.45 16.58 8.69
N LEU A 175 7.67 16.23 8.25
CA LEU A 175 8.80 15.95 9.14
C LEU A 175 9.40 17.21 9.79
N ALA A 176 9.08 18.40 9.28
CA ALA A 176 9.50 19.68 9.88
C ALA A 176 8.61 20.09 11.06
N ILE A 177 7.39 19.54 11.19
CA ILE A 177 6.47 19.84 12.30
C ILE A 177 6.98 19.10 13.56
N PRO A 178 7.27 19.80 14.67
CA PRO A 178 7.67 19.12 15.91
C PRO A 178 6.59 18.15 16.38
N ALA A 179 7.00 16.98 16.84
CA ALA A 179 6.09 16.03 17.48
C ALA A 179 5.48 16.69 18.74
N GLY A 180 4.22 17.14 18.66
CA GLY A 180 3.51 17.81 19.77
C GLY A 180 2.62 18.98 19.35
N GLY A 181 2.68 19.44 18.11
CA GLY A 181 1.75 20.43 17.57
C GLY A 181 0.57 19.74 16.90
N SER A 182 -0.50 19.46 17.62
CA SER A 182 -1.81 19.22 16.99
C SER A 182 -2.34 20.56 16.47
N PRO A 183 -2.92 20.59 15.25
CA PRO A 183 -3.62 21.76 14.75
C PRO A 183 -4.88 22.06 15.58
#